data_98fa059f19f939f0dd06c30c8f2eef57
#
_entry.id   98fa059f19f939f0dd06c30c8f2eef57
#
_cell.length_a   1.000
_cell.length_b   1.000
_cell.length_c   1.000
_cell.angle_alpha   90.00
_cell.angle_beta   90.00
_cell.angle_gamma   90.00
#
_symmetry.space_group_name_H-M   'P 1'
#
loop_
_entity.id
_entity.type
_entity.pdbx_description
1 polymer ?
#
loop_
_entity_poly.entity_id
_entity_poly.type
_entity_poly.pdbx_seq_one_letter_code
_entity_poly.pdbx_strand_id
1 'polypeptide(L)'
;MLKGKNIIVGITGGIAAYKTASLVRLLVKAGASVQVIMTPNAREFITPVTLSTLSGKPVISEFFTANTGQWNSHVDLGLWADAMVIAPATASTIAKMATGVADNMLVTTYLSAKAPVFVAPAMDLDMFKHPTTKRNLDLLRSYGNHIIEPAAGELASHLIGKGRMEEPEKIFEVLNDFFAHGQDLAGKKVMITAGPTYEKIDPVRFIGNFSSGKMGFALAEECAARGAEVTLIAGPVALKTSSPAIRRIDVMSALEMHDAAISEFATSDVAILCAAVADYTVESPVDHKIKREKDEIPVIRLKKNPDIAKAIGEMKKPGQVTVGFALETDNEVENARSKCERKNLDFIVLNSLQNKDAGFQVDTNVITIITSDGKALDYPCKPKSEVAKDIVDVLVKDYIK
;
A
#
# COMPACT_ATOMS: atom_id res chain seq x y z
N MET A 1 -7.19 18.72 6.61
CA MET A 1 -8.25 17.89 6.13
C MET A 1 -8.94 17.03 7.19
N LEU A 2 -8.46 17.09 8.42
CA LEU A 2 -9.06 16.42 9.58
C LEU A 2 -10.31 17.12 10.17
N LYS A 3 -10.65 18.30 9.67
CA LYS A 3 -11.83 19.06 10.18
C LYS A 3 -13.11 18.24 10.02
N GLY A 4 -13.82 18.05 11.13
CA GLY A 4 -15.07 17.28 11.19
C GLY A 4 -14.89 15.76 11.24
N LYS A 5 -13.66 15.25 11.22
CA LYS A 5 -13.36 13.82 11.35
C LYS A 5 -13.39 13.36 12.80
N ASN A 6 -13.93 12.17 13.02
CA ASN A 6 -14.03 11.50 14.31
C ASN A 6 -12.86 10.54 14.49
N ILE A 7 -11.95 10.84 15.41
CA ILE A 7 -10.72 10.05 15.61
C ILE A 7 -10.74 9.42 17.01
N ILE A 8 -10.60 8.09 17.05
CA ILE A 8 -10.29 7.38 18.30
C ILE A 8 -8.78 7.37 18.52
N VAL A 9 -8.32 7.84 19.68
CA VAL A 9 -6.93 7.71 20.12
C VAL A 9 -6.86 6.68 21.23
N GLY A 10 -6.33 5.49 20.90
CA GLY A 10 -6.10 4.40 21.82
C GLY A 10 -4.71 4.53 22.49
N ILE A 11 -4.66 4.55 23.81
CA ILE A 11 -3.41 4.72 24.56
C ILE A 11 -3.13 3.48 25.41
N THR A 12 -1.93 2.94 25.28
CA THR A 12 -1.51 1.75 26.03
C THR A 12 -0.40 2.05 27.04
N GLY A 13 -0.21 1.14 27.98
CA GLY A 13 0.70 1.33 29.12
C GLY A 13 2.17 1.23 28.73
N GLY A 14 2.78 2.36 28.42
CA GLY A 14 4.19 2.51 28.12
C GLY A 14 4.64 3.96 28.28
N ILE A 15 5.94 4.18 28.52
CA ILE A 15 6.46 5.51 28.79
C ILE A 15 6.11 6.51 27.69
N ALA A 16 6.05 6.09 26.43
CA ALA A 16 5.71 6.95 25.30
C ALA A 16 4.28 7.53 25.36
N ALA A 17 3.43 7.08 26.30
CA ALA A 17 2.08 7.61 26.48
C ALA A 17 2.06 9.13 26.76
N TYR A 18 3.12 9.69 27.36
CA TYR A 18 3.19 11.15 27.58
C TYR A 18 3.15 11.96 26.27
N LYS A 19 3.64 11.40 25.16
CA LYS A 19 3.64 12.05 23.86
C LYS A 19 2.23 12.20 23.28
N THR A 20 1.29 11.37 23.71
CA THR A 20 -0.07 11.38 23.15
C THR A 20 -0.87 12.63 23.48
N ALA A 21 -0.50 13.34 24.55
CA ALA A 21 -1.05 14.65 24.84
C ALA A 21 -0.84 15.64 23.69
N SER A 22 0.37 15.64 23.10
CA SER A 22 0.68 16.45 21.91
C SER A 22 -0.10 15.99 20.69
N LEU A 23 -0.21 14.69 20.46
CA LEU A 23 -0.99 14.13 19.34
C LEU A 23 -2.47 14.53 19.44
N VAL A 24 -3.10 14.33 20.59
CA VAL A 24 -4.49 14.74 20.83
C VAL A 24 -4.68 16.23 20.56
N ARG A 25 -3.76 17.07 21.04
CA ARG A 25 -3.81 18.51 20.82
C ARG A 25 -3.67 18.89 19.33
N LEU A 26 -2.79 18.21 18.57
CA LEU A 26 -2.63 18.43 17.12
C LEU A 26 -3.93 18.08 16.37
N LEU A 27 -4.54 16.92 16.66
CA LEU A 27 -5.77 16.47 16.05
C LEU A 27 -6.94 17.44 16.32
N VAL A 28 -7.11 17.86 17.59
CA VAL A 28 -8.16 18.82 17.98
C VAL A 28 -7.94 20.18 17.32
N LYS A 29 -6.70 20.69 17.27
CA LYS A 29 -6.39 21.96 16.58
C LYS A 29 -6.67 21.89 15.06
N ALA A 30 -6.53 20.70 14.44
CA ALA A 30 -6.89 20.48 13.05
C ALA A 30 -8.40 20.34 12.81
N GLY A 31 -9.22 20.46 13.87
CA GLY A 31 -10.68 20.42 13.81
C GLY A 31 -11.27 19.00 13.87
N ALA A 32 -10.48 18.00 14.25
CA ALA A 32 -10.99 16.65 14.50
C ALA A 32 -11.74 16.58 15.84
N SER A 33 -12.75 15.71 15.90
CA SER A 33 -13.41 15.30 17.14
C SER A 33 -12.68 14.07 17.68
N VAL A 34 -11.99 14.22 18.83
CA VAL A 34 -11.15 13.15 19.38
C VAL A 34 -11.84 12.46 20.56
N GLN A 35 -11.90 11.13 20.53
CA GLN A 35 -12.28 10.29 21.65
C GLN A 35 -11.07 9.47 22.11
N VAL A 36 -10.68 9.63 23.37
CA VAL A 36 -9.56 8.88 23.94
C VAL A 36 -10.08 7.61 24.61
N ILE A 37 -9.43 6.48 24.32
CA ILE A 37 -9.61 5.18 24.98
C ILE A 37 -8.28 4.76 25.59
N MET A 38 -8.25 4.44 26.88
CA MET A 38 -7.04 4.03 27.58
C MET A 38 -7.15 2.57 28.05
N THR A 39 -6.05 1.83 27.90
CA THR A 39 -5.94 0.56 28.66
C THR A 39 -5.74 0.86 30.15
N PRO A 40 -6.10 -0.07 31.06
CA PRO A 40 -5.90 0.14 32.51
C PRO A 40 -4.49 0.61 32.86
N ASN A 41 -3.46 -0.04 32.32
CA ASN A 41 -2.06 0.31 32.59
C ASN A 41 -1.62 1.67 32.01
N ALA A 42 -2.33 2.23 31.05
CA ALA A 42 -1.96 3.53 30.48
C ALA A 42 -2.12 4.68 31.49
N ARG A 43 -3.01 4.52 32.46
CA ARG A 43 -3.28 5.51 33.52
C ARG A 43 -2.07 5.79 34.43
N GLU A 44 -1.15 4.81 34.53
CA GLU A 44 0.09 4.97 35.33
C GLU A 44 1.12 5.89 34.63
N PHE A 45 0.98 6.09 33.31
CA PHE A 45 1.93 6.88 32.52
C PHE A 45 1.38 8.26 32.14
N ILE A 46 0.07 8.44 32.04
CA ILE A 46 -0.59 9.71 31.78
C ILE A 46 -1.99 9.69 32.36
N THR A 47 -2.41 10.81 32.97
CA THR A 47 -3.70 10.85 33.66
C THR A 47 -4.89 11.05 32.68
N PRO A 48 -6.04 10.43 32.97
CA PRO A 48 -7.28 10.68 32.22
C PRO A 48 -7.68 12.17 32.22
N VAL A 49 -7.41 12.90 33.30
CA VAL A 49 -7.73 14.34 33.41
C VAL A 49 -6.98 15.16 32.36
N THR A 50 -5.70 14.90 32.14
CA THR A 50 -4.92 15.59 31.11
C THR A 50 -5.55 15.40 29.73
N LEU A 51 -5.91 14.15 29.40
CA LEU A 51 -6.42 13.80 28.08
C LEU A 51 -7.87 14.25 27.84
N SER A 52 -8.70 14.18 28.86
CA SER A 52 -10.07 14.70 28.79
C SER A 52 -10.10 16.22 28.61
N THR A 53 -9.21 16.94 29.28
CA THR A 53 -9.07 18.39 29.12
C THR A 53 -8.64 18.76 27.70
N LEU A 54 -7.70 18.00 27.10
CA LEU A 54 -7.20 18.25 25.76
C LEU A 54 -8.18 17.88 24.65
N SER A 55 -8.92 16.77 24.81
CA SER A 55 -9.90 16.28 23.84
C SER A 55 -11.27 16.94 23.97
N GLY A 56 -11.57 17.54 25.13
CA GLY A 56 -12.89 18.07 25.47
C GLY A 56 -13.94 16.99 25.74
N LYS A 57 -13.53 15.72 25.88
CA LYS A 57 -14.43 14.56 26.11
C LYS A 57 -13.91 13.70 27.26
N PRO A 58 -14.81 13.01 28.01
CA PRO A 58 -14.39 12.01 28.98
C PRO A 58 -13.52 10.92 28.35
N VAL A 59 -12.47 10.50 29.06
CA VAL A 59 -11.65 9.37 28.68
C VAL A 59 -12.36 8.07 29.03
N ILE A 60 -12.39 7.14 28.08
CA ILE A 60 -12.99 5.82 28.26
C ILE A 60 -11.88 4.81 28.56
N SER A 61 -12.06 4.03 29.62
CA SER A 61 -11.07 3.00 29.97
C SER A 61 -11.71 1.70 30.48
N GLU A 62 -12.98 1.76 30.86
CA GLU A 62 -13.75 0.63 31.37
C GLU A 62 -15.03 0.44 30.54
N PHE A 63 -15.54 -0.79 30.54
CA PHE A 63 -16.82 -1.09 29.89
C PHE A 63 -18.01 -0.43 30.60
N PHE A 64 -17.92 -0.23 31.90
CA PHE A 64 -19.00 0.29 32.71
C PHE A 64 -18.57 1.55 33.46
N THR A 65 -19.49 2.50 33.55
CA THR A 65 -19.33 3.66 34.42
C THR A 65 -19.77 3.26 35.82
N ALA A 66 -18.86 3.36 36.80
CA ALA A 66 -19.10 2.93 38.15
C ALA A 66 -20.36 3.56 38.75
N ASN A 67 -21.20 2.78 39.42
CA ASN A 67 -22.39 3.18 40.19
C ASN A 67 -23.51 3.89 39.39
N THR A 68 -23.46 3.89 38.05
CA THR A 68 -24.50 4.57 37.23
C THR A 68 -25.37 3.62 36.40
N GLY A 69 -24.94 2.37 36.25
CA GLY A 69 -25.58 1.43 35.31
C GLY A 69 -25.36 1.76 33.83
N GLN A 70 -24.59 2.82 33.52
CA GLN A 70 -24.18 3.17 32.16
C GLN A 70 -23.01 2.31 31.74
N TRP A 71 -23.07 1.84 30.48
CA TRP A 71 -21.96 1.13 29.84
C TRP A 71 -21.47 1.87 28.61
N ASN A 72 -20.20 1.73 28.32
CA ASN A 72 -19.56 2.32 27.14
C ASN A 72 -19.68 1.33 25.98
N SER A 73 -20.46 1.65 24.99
CA SER A 73 -20.66 0.79 23.80
C SER A 73 -19.44 0.84 22.90
N HIS A 74 -18.71 -0.25 22.85
CA HIS A 74 -17.60 -0.41 21.90
C HIS A 74 -18.07 -0.46 20.45
N VAL A 75 -19.30 -0.91 20.21
CA VAL A 75 -19.91 -0.94 18.86
C VAL A 75 -20.18 0.48 18.39
N ASP A 76 -20.79 1.33 19.24
CA ASP A 76 -21.08 2.72 18.87
C ASP A 76 -19.79 3.51 18.62
N LEU A 77 -18.75 3.27 19.41
CA LEU A 77 -17.43 3.86 19.20
C LEU A 77 -16.80 3.40 17.87
N GLY A 78 -16.88 2.10 17.56
CA GLY A 78 -16.40 1.56 16.31
C GLY A 78 -17.14 2.08 15.07
N LEU A 79 -18.43 2.40 15.21
CA LEU A 79 -19.24 2.99 14.15
C LEU A 79 -19.06 4.51 14.04
N TRP A 80 -18.78 5.19 15.16
CA TRP A 80 -18.59 6.64 15.21
C TRP A 80 -17.29 7.09 14.59
N ALA A 81 -16.23 6.26 14.65
CA ALA A 81 -14.90 6.65 14.23
C ALA A 81 -14.75 6.69 12.70
N ASP A 82 -14.10 7.74 12.19
CA ASP A 82 -13.55 7.80 10.82
C ASP A 82 -12.14 7.20 10.75
N ALA A 83 -11.40 7.17 11.86
CA ALA A 83 -10.14 6.46 12.03
C ALA A 83 -9.89 6.13 13.49
N MET A 84 -9.09 5.09 13.74
CA MET A 84 -8.58 4.74 15.05
C MET A 84 -7.05 4.72 15.02
N VAL A 85 -6.39 5.45 15.93
CA VAL A 85 -4.93 5.43 16.09
C VAL A 85 -4.56 4.91 17.47
N ILE A 86 -3.73 3.87 17.52
CA ILE A 86 -3.24 3.27 18.77
C ILE A 86 -1.80 3.71 18.95
N ALA A 87 -1.60 4.68 19.82
CA ALA A 87 -0.33 5.33 20.07
C ALA A 87 -0.20 5.70 21.58
N PRO A 88 0.81 5.18 22.28
CA PRO A 88 1.68 4.09 21.86
C PRO A 88 0.96 2.74 21.77
N ALA A 89 1.42 1.84 20.90
CA ALA A 89 1.00 0.45 20.87
C ALA A 89 2.11 -0.43 21.49
N THR A 90 1.88 -0.93 22.70
CA THR A 90 2.82 -1.86 23.36
C THR A 90 2.78 -3.25 22.76
N ALA A 91 3.84 -4.04 22.92
CA ALA A 91 3.91 -5.42 22.47
C ALA A 91 2.74 -6.27 22.95
N SER A 92 2.28 -6.07 24.20
CA SER A 92 1.10 -6.74 24.76
C SER A 92 -0.17 -6.42 23.99
N THR A 93 -0.43 -5.14 23.72
CA THR A 93 -1.64 -4.74 22.96
C THR A 93 -1.58 -5.20 21.51
N ILE A 94 -0.42 -5.09 20.85
CA ILE A 94 -0.20 -5.61 19.50
C ILE A 94 -0.50 -7.12 19.44
N ALA A 95 -0.02 -7.89 20.43
CA ALA A 95 -0.29 -9.32 20.50
C ALA A 95 -1.79 -9.62 20.67
N LYS A 96 -2.49 -8.90 21.56
CA LYS A 96 -3.94 -9.05 21.79
C LYS A 96 -4.74 -8.70 20.54
N MET A 97 -4.41 -7.62 19.86
CA MET A 97 -5.03 -7.24 18.59
C MET A 97 -4.83 -8.31 17.51
N ALA A 98 -3.61 -8.83 17.38
CA ALA A 98 -3.27 -9.83 16.38
C ALA A 98 -3.93 -11.21 16.63
N THR A 99 -4.27 -11.51 17.88
CA THR A 99 -4.89 -12.79 18.26
C THR A 99 -6.36 -12.69 18.69
N GLY A 100 -6.93 -11.47 18.69
CA GLY A 100 -8.35 -11.24 19.02
C GLY A 100 -8.68 -11.35 20.51
N VAL A 101 -7.74 -11.15 21.43
CA VAL A 101 -7.98 -11.20 22.88
C VAL A 101 -8.59 -9.89 23.37
N ALA A 102 -9.92 -9.83 23.44
CA ALA A 102 -10.71 -8.65 23.79
C ALA A 102 -10.93 -8.52 25.32
N ASP A 103 -9.85 -8.38 26.09
CA ASP A 103 -9.89 -8.32 27.55
C ASP A 103 -9.97 -6.91 28.14
N ASN A 104 -10.04 -5.88 27.30
CA ASN A 104 -10.15 -4.50 27.70
C ASN A 104 -10.92 -3.67 26.64
N MET A 105 -11.39 -2.49 27.05
CA MET A 105 -12.23 -1.62 26.21
C MET A 105 -11.53 -1.24 24.89
N LEU A 106 -10.21 -0.99 24.90
CA LEU A 106 -9.47 -0.59 23.69
C LEU A 106 -9.47 -1.70 22.63
N VAL A 107 -9.09 -2.92 23.01
CA VAL A 107 -9.01 -4.05 22.06
C VAL A 107 -10.41 -4.46 21.60
N THR A 108 -11.41 -4.40 22.48
CA THR A 108 -12.79 -4.70 22.09
C THR A 108 -13.33 -3.67 21.09
N THR A 109 -13.03 -2.38 21.28
CA THR A 109 -13.37 -1.34 20.29
C THR A 109 -12.64 -1.55 18.98
N TYR A 110 -11.35 -1.93 19.01
CA TYR A 110 -10.57 -2.26 17.83
C TYR A 110 -11.23 -3.38 17.01
N LEU A 111 -11.66 -4.47 17.65
CA LEU A 111 -12.33 -5.59 16.97
C LEU A 111 -13.70 -5.23 16.38
N SER A 112 -14.32 -4.14 16.87
CA SER A 112 -15.60 -3.63 16.38
C SER A 112 -15.44 -2.49 15.38
N ALA A 113 -14.23 -1.95 15.19
CA ALA A 113 -13.97 -0.80 14.34
C ALA A 113 -14.10 -1.18 12.85
N LYS A 114 -14.89 -0.38 12.11
CA LYS A 114 -14.96 -0.44 10.65
C LYS A 114 -14.01 0.56 9.99
N ALA A 115 -13.59 1.56 10.74
CA ALA A 115 -12.68 2.59 10.31
C ALA A 115 -11.24 2.05 10.16
N PRO A 116 -10.40 2.66 9.31
CA PRO A 116 -8.98 2.32 9.21
C PRO A 116 -8.28 2.50 10.55
N VAL A 117 -7.40 1.55 10.87
CA VAL A 117 -6.67 1.53 12.15
C VAL A 117 -5.19 1.74 11.91
N PHE A 118 -4.63 2.71 12.63
CA PHE A 118 -3.22 3.07 12.63
C PHE A 118 -2.58 2.61 13.93
N VAL A 119 -1.45 1.94 13.85
CA VAL A 119 -0.75 1.37 15.00
C VAL A 119 0.66 1.94 15.06
N ALA A 120 0.98 2.65 16.14
CA ALA A 120 2.32 3.22 16.39
C ALA A 120 3.03 2.41 17.49
N PRO A 121 3.86 1.41 17.13
CA PRO A 121 4.56 0.56 18.10
C PRO A 121 5.50 1.37 18.99
N ALA A 122 5.57 0.98 20.26
CA ALA A 122 6.52 1.54 21.23
C ALA A 122 6.95 0.44 22.21
N MET A 123 8.22 0.08 22.19
CA MET A 123 8.80 -0.93 23.05
C MET A 123 10.33 -0.89 23.02
N ASP A 124 10.98 -1.61 23.93
CA ASP A 124 12.43 -1.75 23.91
C ASP A 124 12.94 -2.46 22.64
N LEU A 125 14.22 -2.22 22.32
CA LEU A 125 14.88 -2.71 21.11
C LEU A 125 14.75 -4.23 20.91
N ASP A 126 15.01 -5.00 21.96
CA ASP A 126 14.98 -6.46 21.89
C ASP A 126 13.56 -7.01 21.80
N MET A 127 12.59 -6.34 22.44
CA MET A 127 11.17 -6.63 22.29
C MET A 127 10.70 -6.36 20.85
N PHE A 128 11.18 -5.29 20.22
CA PHE A 128 10.83 -4.97 18.83
C PHE A 128 11.41 -5.98 17.84
N LYS A 129 12.65 -6.45 18.09
CA LYS A 129 13.32 -7.47 17.27
C LYS A 129 12.77 -8.88 17.49
N HIS A 130 12.04 -9.11 18.57
CA HIS A 130 11.58 -10.45 18.92
C HIS A 130 10.68 -11.04 17.82
N PRO A 131 10.88 -12.32 17.42
CA PRO A 131 10.11 -12.94 16.33
C PRO A 131 8.60 -12.86 16.49
N THR A 132 8.09 -12.93 17.73
CA THR A 132 6.64 -12.81 17.99
C THR A 132 6.12 -11.41 17.69
N THR A 133 6.88 -10.36 18.01
CA THR A 133 6.49 -8.97 17.72
C THR A 133 6.43 -8.76 16.20
N LYS A 134 7.44 -9.22 15.48
CA LYS A 134 7.47 -9.16 14.01
C LYS A 134 6.26 -9.88 13.42
N ARG A 135 6.03 -11.14 13.81
CA ARG A 135 4.87 -11.94 13.36
C ARG A 135 3.55 -11.21 13.63
N ASN A 136 3.36 -10.65 14.82
CA ASN A 136 2.13 -9.99 15.19
C ASN A 136 1.91 -8.69 14.39
N LEU A 137 2.96 -7.92 14.12
CA LEU A 137 2.87 -6.75 13.24
C LEU A 137 2.55 -7.15 11.80
N ASP A 138 3.12 -8.24 11.29
CA ASP A 138 2.81 -8.75 9.96
C ASP A 138 1.36 -9.26 9.86
N LEU A 139 0.84 -9.89 10.92
CA LEU A 139 -0.58 -10.24 11.01
C LEU A 139 -1.47 -9.00 11.01
N LEU A 140 -1.15 -7.96 11.78
CA LEU A 140 -1.92 -6.72 11.77
C LEU A 140 -1.92 -6.06 10.40
N ARG A 141 -0.79 -6.06 9.68
CA ARG A 141 -0.75 -5.60 8.28
C ARG A 141 -1.67 -6.42 7.39
N SER A 142 -1.68 -7.74 7.53
CA SER A 142 -2.55 -8.63 6.75
C SER A 142 -4.04 -8.43 7.04
N TYR A 143 -4.39 -7.85 8.19
CA TYR A 143 -5.77 -7.45 8.54
C TYR A 143 -6.13 -6.04 8.01
N GLY A 144 -5.22 -5.38 7.29
CA GLY A 144 -5.43 -4.04 6.75
C GLY A 144 -5.07 -2.89 7.72
N ASN A 145 -4.38 -3.17 8.84
CA ASN A 145 -3.96 -2.11 9.73
C ASN A 145 -2.70 -1.39 9.21
N HIS A 146 -2.68 -0.08 9.33
CA HIS A 146 -1.54 0.78 8.96
C HIS A 146 -0.52 0.83 10.09
N ILE A 147 0.64 0.22 9.90
CA ILE A 147 1.72 0.25 10.90
C ILE A 147 2.57 1.50 10.66
N ILE A 148 2.57 2.41 11.63
CA ILE A 148 3.47 3.57 11.67
C ILE A 148 4.79 3.09 12.25
N GLU A 149 5.82 3.02 11.41
CA GLU A 149 7.12 2.47 11.80
C GLU A 149 7.73 3.26 12.98
N PRO A 150 8.22 2.58 14.01
CA PRO A 150 8.86 3.28 15.13
C PRO A 150 10.15 3.96 14.69
N ALA A 151 10.41 5.14 15.28
CA ALA A 151 11.65 5.88 15.05
C ALA A 151 12.87 5.13 15.61
N ALA A 152 14.03 5.40 15.01
CA ALA A 152 15.32 5.00 15.56
C ALA A 152 15.85 6.13 16.46
N GLY A 153 16.47 5.77 17.58
CA GLY A 153 17.07 6.73 18.51
C GLY A 153 17.35 6.10 19.87
N GLU A 154 17.69 6.94 20.84
CA GLU A 154 17.87 6.52 22.22
C GLU A 154 16.50 6.17 22.84
N LEU A 155 16.43 5.01 23.46
CA LEU A 155 15.27 4.49 24.18
C LEU A 155 15.35 4.86 25.68
N ALA A 156 14.26 4.71 26.40
CA ALA A 156 14.24 4.93 27.85
C ALA A 156 15.18 3.98 28.62
N SER A 157 15.57 2.88 28.02
CA SER A 157 16.58 1.93 28.51
C SER A 157 18.02 2.35 28.21
N HIS A 158 18.26 3.52 27.62
CA HIS A 158 19.56 4.02 27.12
C HIS A 158 20.15 3.20 25.96
N LEU A 159 19.43 2.21 25.44
CA LEU A 159 19.80 1.53 24.21
C LEU A 159 19.48 2.41 23.00
N ILE A 160 20.33 2.33 21.97
CA ILE A 160 20.11 3.06 20.72
C ILE A 160 19.62 2.10 19.65
N GLY A 161 18.45 2.37 19.06
CA GLY A 161 17.89 1.53 18.02
C GLY A 161 16.44 1.83 17.68
N LYS A 162 15.82 0.94 16.89
CA LYS A 162 14.42 1.05 16.45
C LYS A 162 13.49 0.48 17.53
N GLY A 163 12.49 1.23 17.95
CA GLY A 163 11.51 0.82 18.97
C GLY A 163 10.83 2.02 19.65
N ARG A 164 11.35 3.22 19.44
CA ARG A 164 10.76 4.46 19.95
C ARG A 164 9.50 4.80 19.17
N MET A 165 8.38 5.06 19.86
CA MET A 165 7.18 5.55 19.19
C MET A 165 7.51 6.75 18.31
N GLU A 166 7.01 6.76 17.11
CA GLU A 166 7.15 7.89 16.19
C GLU A 166 6.65 9.19 16.82
N GLU A 167 7.16 10.33 16.36
CA GLU A 167 6.80 11.63 16.95
C GLU A 167 5.34 11.98 16.65
N PRO A 168 4.65 12.67 17.59
CA PRO A 168 3.25 13.04 17.43
C PRO A 168 2.95 13.78 16.12
N GLU A 169 3.88 14.63 15.68
CA GLU A 169 3.79 15.42 14.45
C GLU A 169 3.77 14.50 13.22
N LYS A 170 4.62 13.45 13.22
CA LYS A 170 4.67 12.47 12.13
C LYS A 170 3.44 11.58 12.10
N ILE A 171 2.96 11.14 13.28
CA ILE A 171 1.69 10.39 13.36
C ILE A 171 0.54 11.24 12.85
N PHE A 172 0.53 12.53 13.20
CA PHE A 172 -0.46 13.48 12.70
C PHE A 172 -0.37 13.67 11.19
N GLU A 173 0.84 13.82 10.62
CA GLU A 173 1.06 13.89 9.17
C GLU A 173 0.50 12.66 8.45
N VAL A 174 0.80 11.45 8.93
CA VAL A 174 0.26 10.20 8.34
C VAL A 174 -1.27 10.19 8.32
N LEU A 175 -1.93 10.58 9.43
CA LEU A 175 -3.39 10.66 9.47
C LEU A 175 -3.93 11.76 8.57
N ASN A 176 -3.29 12.93 8.55
CA ASN A 176 -3.71 14.05 7.71
C ASN A 176 -3.57 13.73 6.23
N ASP A 177 -2.49 13.06 5.83
CA ASP A 177 -2.25 12.62 4.46
C ASP A 177 -3.26 11.55 4.04
N PHE A 178 -3.56 10.59 4.92
CA PHE A 178 -4.59 9.60 4.68
C PHE A 178 -5.96 10.25 4.36
N PHE A 179 -6.36 11.26 5.14
CA PHE A 179 -7.61 12.00 4.89
C PHE A 179 -7.50 13.05 3.78
N ALA A 180 -6.27 13.47 3.43
CA ALA A 180 -6.03 14.40 2.33
C ALA A 180 -6.18 13.72 0.96
N HIS A 181 -5.62 12.53 0.85
CA HIS A 181 -5.71 11.72 -0.37
C HIS A 181 -7.07 11.02 -0.51
N GLY A 182 -7.93 11.09 0.51
CA GLY A 182 -9.33 10.68 0.47
C GLY A 182 -9.54 9.21 0.11
N GLN A 183 -10.77 8.79 0.14
CA GLN A 183 -11.26 7.57 -0.52
C GLN A 183 -11.65 7.94 -1.97
N ASP A 184 -10.75 8.62 -2.69
CA ASP A 184 -11.01 9.21 -4.00
C ASP A 184 -11.11 8.19 -5.14
N LEU A 185 -10.72 6.95 -4.86
CA LEU A 185 -10.98 5.78 -5.71
C LEU A 185 -12.07 4.85 -5.15
N ALA A 186 -12.81 5.27 -4.12
CA ALA A 186 -13.89 4.44 -3.56
C ALA A 186 -14.93 4.06 -4.63
N GLY A 187 -15.24 2.76 -4.72
CA GLY A 187 -16.18 2.22 -5.71
C GLY A 187 -15.59 2.10 -7.13
N LYS A 188 -14.31 2.45 -7.35
CA LYS A 188 -13.62 2.25 -8.62
C LYS A 188 -12.95 0.87 -8.66
N LYS A 189 -13.02 0.21 -9.80
CA LYS A 189 -12.35 -1.05 -10.08
C LYS A 189 -11.08 -0.79 -10.89
N VAL A 190 -9.93 -1.14 -10.31
CA VAL A 190 -8.61 -0.89 -10.91
C VAL A 190 -7.92 -2.22 -11.21
N MET A 191 -7.65 -2.47 -12.49
CA MET A 191 -6.84 -3.59 -12.95
C MET A 191 -5.38 -3.14 -13.12
N ILE A 192 -4.44 -3.91 -12.57
CA ILE A 192 -3.01 -3.61 -12.66
C ILE A 192 -2.26 -4.85 -13.14
N THR A 193 -1.41 -4.71 -14.17
CA THR A 193 -0.45 -5.77 -14.52
C THR A 193 0.91 -5.48 -13.88
N ALA A 194 1.57 -6.50 -13.34
CA ALA A 194 2.83 -6.36 -12.61
C ALA A 194 3.79 -7.53 -12.84
N GLY A 195 5.08 -7.28 -12.67
CA GLY A 195 6.11 -8.32 -12.78
C GLY A 195 6.52 -8.63 -14.21
N PRO A 196 7.41 -9.61 -14.40
CA PRO A 196 7.80 -10.12 -15.72
C PRO A 196 6.80 -11.15 -16.23
N THR A 197 6.89 -11.51 -17.53
CA THR A 197 6.38 -12.78 -18.03
C THR A 197 7.54 -13.72 -18.37
N TYR A 198 7.30 -15.01 -18.23
CA TYR A 198 8.27 -16.06 -18.51
C TYR A 198 7.76 -16.95 -19.65
N GLU A 199 8.45 -16.86 -20.77
CA GLU A 199 8.14 -17.62 -21.99
C GLU A 199 8.98 -18.90 -22.00
N LYS A 200 8.35 -20.03 -21.72
CA LYS A 200 9.03 -21.31 -21.54
C LYS A 200 9.75 -21.75 -22.81
N ILE A 201 11.02 -22.11 -22.71
CA ILE A 201 11.79 -22.84 -23.72
C ILE A 201 11.60 -24.34 -23.47
N ASP A 202 11.79 -24.76 -22.22
CA ASP A 202 11.60 -26.12 -21.72
C ASP A 202 11.19 -26.05 -20.22
N PRO A 203 11.00 -27.16 -19.50
CA PRO A 203 10.61 -27.13 -18.08
C PRO A 203 11.61 -26.42 -17.15
N VAL A 204 12.81 -26.08 -17.63
CA VAL A 204 13.90 -25.50 -16.80
C VAL A 204 14.26 -24.08 -17.23
N ARG A 205 14.12 -23.74 -18.52
CA ARG A 205 14.59 -22.48 -19.09
C ARG A 205 13.43 -21.68 -19.69
N PHE A 206 13.57 -20.36 -19.63
CA PHE A 206 12.59 -19.41 -20.16
C PHE A 206 13.29 -18.15 -20.70
N ILE A 207 12.55 -17.36 -21.48
CA ILE A 207 12.87 -16.00 -21.88
C ILE A 207 12.01 -15.07 -20.99
N GLY A 208 12.59 -14.01 -20.44
CA GLY A 208 11.84 -13.06 -19.61
C GLY A 208 12.65 -11.81 -19.32
N ASN A 209 12.00 -10.84 -18.69
CA ASN A 209 12.58 -9.55 -18.30
C ASN A 209 13.04 -9.56 -16.84
N PHE A 210 13.99 -8.68 -16.48
CA PHE A 210 14.52 -8.55 -15.11
C PHE A 210 13.58 -7.83 -14.13
N SER A 211 12.31 -7.68 -14.44
CA SER A 211 11.36 -6.99 -13.58
C SER A 211 11.17 -7.71 -12.24
N SER A 212 11.19 -6.96 -11.16
CA SER A 212 10.89 -7.45 -9.81
C SER A 212 9.41 -7.32 -9.41
N GLY A 213 8.60 -6.61 -10.22
CA GLY A 213 7.21 -6.31 -9.92
C GLY A 213 6.95 -5.19 -8.91
N LYS A 214 8.00 -4.69 -8.21
CA LYS A 214 7.87 -3.72 -7.10
C LYS A 214 7.00 -2.51 -7.43
N MET A 215 7.10 -1.93 -8.64
CA MET A 215 6.32 -0.76 -9.01
C MET A 215 4.83 -1.06 -9.13
N GLY A 216 4.46 -2.15 -9.82
CA GLY A 216 3.05 -2.55 -9.96
C GLY A 216 2.41 -2.93 -8.62
N PHE A 217 3.18 -3.56 -7.71
CA PHE A 217 2.70 -3.83 -6.35
C PHE A 217 2.52 -2.54 -5.54
N ALA A 218 3.43 -1.57 -5.64
CA ALA A 218 3.27 -0.28 -4.98
C ALA A 218 2.02 0.47 -5.47
N LEU A 219 1.74 0.43 -6.78
CA LEU A 219 0.52 1.00 -7.36
C LEU A 219 -0.75 0.29 -6.86
N ALA A 220 -0.71 -1.04 -6.73
CA ALA A 220 -1.84 -1.81 -6.22
C ALA A 220 -2.16 -1.46 -4.77
N GLU A 221 -1.15 -1.36 -3.90
CA GLU A 221 -1.31 -0.95 -2.50
C GLU A 221 -1.82 0.49 -2.39
N GLU A 222 -1.32 1.43 -3.20
CA GLU A 222 -1.77 2.82 -3.21
C GLU A 222 -3.23 2.95 -3.67
N CYS A 223 -3.62 2.29 -4.77
CA CYS A 223 -5.01 2.29 -5.23
C CYS A 223 -5.96 1.68 -4.18
N ALA A 224 -5.55 0.58 -3.55
CA ALA A 224 -6.33 -0.05 -2.49
C ALA A 224 -6.44 0.83 -1.24
N ALA A 225 -5.37 1.54 -0.86
CA ALA A 225 -5.38 2.50 0.25
C ALA A 225 -6.34 3.68 -0.02
N ARG A 226 -6.56 4.04 -1.29
CA ARG A 226 -7.53 5.06 -1.72
C ARG A 226 -8.95 4.52 -1.95
N GLY A 227 -9.21 3.27 -1.56
CA GLY A 227 -10.56 2.68 -1.56
C GLY A 227 -10.96 1.98 -2.86
N ALA A 228 -10.03 1.75 -3.79
CA ALA A 228 -10.31 0.98 -5.00
C ALA A 228 -10.45 -0.53 -4.71
N GLU A 229 -11.31 -1.19 -5.49
CA GLU A 229 -11.27 -2.64 -5.66
C GLU A 229 -10.17 -2.97 -6.69
N VAL A 230 -9.07 -3.57 -6.23
CA VAL A 230 -7.90 -3.80 -7.10
C VAL A 230 -7.83 -5.25 -7.56
N THR A 231 -7.68 -5.46 -8.87
CA THR A 231 -7.24 -6.73 -9.45
C THR A 231 -5.80 -6.62 -9.92
N LEU A 232 -4.90 -7.34 -9.27
CA LEU A 232 -3.48 -7.39 -9.60
C LEU A 232 -3.15 -8.66 -10.38
N ILE A 233 -2.87 -8.53 -11.68
CA ILE A 233 -2.41 -9.63 -12.53
C ILE A 233 -0.88 -9.65 -12.45
N ALA A 234 -0.34 -10.64 -11.76
CA ALA A 234 1.08 -10.70 -11.43
C ALA A 234 1.79 -11.84 -12.17
N GLY A 235 2.84 -11.49 -12.90
CA GLY A 235 3.81 -12.47 -13.38
C GLY A 235 4.64 -13.06 -12.23
N PRO A 236 5.59 -13.97 -12.51
CA PRO A 236 6.32 -14.72 -11.48
C PRO A 236 7.20 -13.81 -10.61
N VAL A 237 6.72 -13.46 -9.44
CA VAL A 237 7.43 -12.65 -8.44
C VAL A 237 7.15 -13.18 -7.02
N ALA A 238 8.12 -13.01 -6.11
CA ALA A 238 8.00 -13.43 -4.72
C ALA A 238 7.25 -12.42 -3.82
N LEU A 239 6.87 -11.25 -4.35
CA LEU A 239 6.17 -10.22 -3.60
C LEU A 239 4.77 -10.68 -3.19
N LYS A 240 4.30 -10.17 -2.05
CA LYS A 240 2.94 -10.40 -1.53
C LYS A 240 2.22 -9.07 -1.40
N THR A 241 0.91 -9.09 -1.52
CA THR A 241 0.03 -7.96 -1.22
C THR A 241 -0.31 -7.93 0.26
N SER A 242 -0.51 -6.74 0.82
CA SER A 242 -0.88 -6.54 2.23
C SER A 242 -2.36 -6.20 2.40
N SER A 243 -2.99 -5.55 1.43
CA SER A 243 -4.39 -5.15 1.51
C SER A 243 -5.35 -6.27 1.08
N PRO A 244 -6.41 -6.55 1.85
CA PRO A 244 -7.46 -7.49 1.45
C PRO A 244 -8.31 -6.98 0.27
N ALA A 245 -8.25 -5.69 -0.07
CA ALA A 245 -8.91 -5.12 -1.23
C ALA A 245 -8.21 -5.45 -2.56
N ILE A 246 -7.06 -6.16 -2.51
CA ILE A 246 -6.31 -6.57 -3.68
C ILE A 246 -6.57 -8.05 -3.96
N ARG A 247 -7.31 -8.34 -5.03
CA ARG A 247 -7.45 -9.68 -5.59
C ARG A 247 -6.30 -9.94 -6.55
N ARG A 248 -5.46 -10.92 -6.25
CA ARG A 248 -4.31 -11.29 -7.07
C ARG A 248 -4.65 -12.46 -8.01
N ILE A 249 -4.20 -12.33 -9.25
CA ILE A 249 -4.22 -13.37 -10.28
C ILE A 249 -2.77 -13.62 -10.69
N ASP A 250 -2.26 -14.82 -10.42
CA ASP A 250 -0.92 -15.22 -10.83
C ASP A 250 -0.94 -15.80 -12.23
N VAL A 251 -0.01 -15.33 -13.07
CA VAL A 251 0.16 -15.77 -14.46
C VAL A 251 1.64 -16.03 -14.73
N MET A 252 1.93 -16.85 -15.75
CA MET A 252 3.30 -17.20 -16.11
C MET A 252 3.75 -16.51 -17.39
N SER A 253 2.94 -16.60 -18.46
CA SER A 253 3.30 -16.15 -19.80
C SER A 253 2.60 -14.85 -20.20
N ALA A 254 3.09 -14.23 -21.29
CA ALA A 254 2.45 -13.05 -21.87
C ALA A 254 1.03 -13.36 -22.38
N LEU A 255 0.78 -14.56 -22.89
CA LEU A 255 -0.55 -14.97 -23.31
C LEU A 255 -1.51 -15.08 -22.14
N GLU A 256 -1.10 -15.74 -21.04
CA GLU A 256 -1.93 -15.84 -19.83
C GLU A 256 -2.21 -14.45 -19.24
N MET A 257 -1.22 -13.55 -19.23
CA MET A 257 -1.40 -12.16 -18.77
C MET A 257 -2.35 -11.38 -19.68
N HIS A 258 -2.24 -11.55 -20.99
CA HIS A 258 -3.13 -10.95 -21.97
C HIS A 258 -4.58 -11.38 -21.74
N ASP A 259 -4.84 -12.69 -21.66
CA ASP A 259 -6.20 -13.23 -21.53
C ASP A 259 -6.84 -12.79 -20.21
N ALA A 260 -6.07 -12.81 -19.11
CA ALA A 260 -6.50 -12.28 -17.82
C ALA A 260 -6.80 -10.77 -17.89
N ALA A 261 -5.91 -9.97 -18.52
CA ALA A 261 -6.09 -8.52 -18.64
C ALA A 261 -7.33 -8.15 -19.47
N ILE A 262 -7.57 -8.82 -20.58
CA ILE A 262 -8.76 -8.61 -21.42
C ILE A 262 -10.04 -8.92 -20.65
N SER A 263 -10.06 -10.06 -19.95
CA SER A 263 -11.22 -10.47 -19.14
C SER A 263 -11.54 -9.48 -18.04
N GLU A 264 -10.52 -9.04 -17.28
CA GLU A 264 -10.70 -8.15 -16.13
C GLU A 264 -11.00 -6.71 -16.53
N PHE A 265 -10.38 -6.20 -17.61
CA PHE A 265 -10.60 -4.84 -18.06
C PHE A 265 -12.03 -4.59 -18.55
N ALA A 266 -12.72 -5.61 -19.04
CA ALA A 266 -14.11 -5.48 -19.49
C ALA A 266 -15.05 -4.87 -18.42
N THR A 267 -14.73 -5.08 -17.15
CA THR A 267 -15.51 -4.61 -15.97
C THR A 267 -14.74 -3.61 -15.08
N SER A 268 -13.53 -3.22 -15.46
CA SER A 268 -12.71 -2.27 -14.71
C SER A 268 -12.92 -0.83 -15.17
N ASP A 269 -12.78 0.13 -14.26
CA ASP A 269 -12.79 1.56 -14.57
C ASP A 269 -11.42 2.04 -15.03
N VAL A 270 -10.37 1.43 -14.50
CA VAL A 270 -8.97 1.81 -14.77
C VAL A 270 -8.13 0.59 -15.08
N ALA A 271 -7.22 0.70 -16.07
CA ALA A 271 -6.15 -0.25 -16.32
C ALA A 271 -4.78 0.41 -16.18
N ILE A 272 -3.90 -0.12 -15.33
CA ILE A 272 -2.51 0.31 -15.18
C ILE A 272 -1.59 -0.82 -15.68
N LEU A 273 -0.97 -0.61 -16.82
CA LEU A 273 -0.18 -1.61 -17.53
C LEU A 273 1.31 -1.47 -17.19
N CYS A 274 1.69 -1.97 -16.00
CA CYS A 274 3.02 -1.82 -15.41
C CYS A 274 3.92 -3.06 -15.55
N ALA A 275 3.41 -4.17 -16.09
CA ALA A 275 4.19 -5.40 -16.27
C ALA A 275 5.27 -5.23 -17.34
N ALA A 276 6.40 -5.92 -17.15
CA ALA A 276 7.44 -6.08 -18.15
C ALA A 276 7.20 -7.35 -18.96
N VAL A 277 6.30 -7.25 -19.91
CA VAL A 277 5.89 -8.37 -20.79
C VAL A 277 6.98 -8.65 -21.80
N ALA A 278 7.29 -9.92 -22.04
CA ALA A 278 8.21 -10.31 -23.10
C ALA A 278 7.58 -10.08 -24.49
N ASP A 279 8.30 -9.41 -25.40
CA ASP A 279 7.81 -9.13 -26.75
C ASP A 279 7.71 -10.40 -27.62
N TYR A 280 8.49 -11.42 -27.28
CA TYR A 280 8.59 -12.66 -28.02
C TYR A 280 8.44 -13.88 -27.12
N THR A 281 7.79 -14.93 -27.65
CA THR A 281 7.71 -16.26 -27.05
C THR A 281 8.36 -17.29 -27.96
N VAL A 282 8.64 -18.45 -27.41
CA VAL A 282 9.17 -19.59 -28.19
C VAL A 282 8.06 -20.17 -29.06
N GLU A 283 8.35 -20.35 -30.36
CA GLU A 283 7.36 -20.86 -31.32
C GLU A 283 6.87 -22.26 -30.95
N SER A 284 7.78 -23.13 -30.53
CA SER A 284 7.51 -24.52 -30.14
C SER A 284 8.28 -24.88 -28.86
N PRO A 285 7.69 -24.55 -27.67
CA PRO A 285 8.27 -24.99 -26.42
C PRO A 285 8.21 -26.51 -26.30
N VAL A 286 9.21 -27.10 -25.65
CA VAL A 286 9.26 -28.55 -25.42
C VAL A 286 8.94 -28.90 -23.98
N ASP A 287 8.36 -30.08 -23.74
CA ASP A 287 7.92 -30.58 -22.44
C ASP A 287 9.02 -31.30 -21.65
N HIS A 288 10.20 -31.48 -22.25
CA HIS A 288 11.37 -32.10 -21.63
C HIS A 288 12.58 -31.19 -21.72
N LYS A 289 13.55 -31.37 -20.79
CA LYS A 289 14.79 -30.58 -20.76
C LYS A 289 15.62 -30.88 -22.02
N ILE A 290 15.90 -29.86 -22.81
CA ILE A 290 16.81 -29.96 -23.98
C ILE A 290 18.20 -30.35 -23.48
N LYS A 291 18.70 -31.53 -23.90
CA LYS A 291 20.05 -32.01 -23.58
C LYS A 291 21.07 -31.39 -24.51
N ARG A 292 22.26 -31.14 -23.98
CA ARG A 292 23.41 -30.69 -24.78
C ARG A 292 24.01 -31.90 -25.49
N GLU A 293 23.72 -32.08 -26.76
CA GLU A 293 24.37 -33.08 -27.60
C GLU A 293 25.65 -32.53 -28.17
N LYS A 294 26.60 -33.43 -28.52
CA LYS A 294 28.01 -33.05 -28.66
C LYS A 294 28.31 -32.08 -29.81
N ASP A 295 27.46 -31.91 -30.79
CA ASP A 295 27.78 -31.18 -32.03
C ASP A 295 26.63 -30.27 -32.56
N GLU A 296 25.47 -30.13 -31.88
CA GLU A 296 24.40 -29.25 -32.33
C GLU A 296 24.14 -28.10 -31.36
N ILE A 297 24.18 -26.88 -31.85
CA ILE A 297 23.72 -25.69 -31.14
C ILE A 297 22.20 -25.58 -31.38
N PRO A 298 21.35 -25.73 -30.36
CA PRO A 298 19.91 -25.63 -30.55
C PRO A 298 19.53 -24.23 -30.99
N VAL A 299 18.81 -24.12 -32.11
CA VAL A 299 18.21 -22.86 -32.57
C VAL A 299 16.82 -22.73 -31.98
N ILE A 300 16.57 -21.66 -31.25
CA ILE A 300 15.26 -21.33 -30.69
C ILE A 300 14.57 -20.35 -31.64
N ARG A 301 13.49 -20.78 -32.26
CA ARG A 301 12.65 -19.90 -33.07
C ARG A 301 11.66 -19.16 -32.19
N LEU A 302 11.54 -17.87 -32.44
CA LEU A 302 10.67 -16.97 -31.69
C LEU A 302 9.49 -16.51 -32.57
N LYS A 303 8.34 -16.32 -31.93
CA LYS A 303 7.18 -15.63 -32.49
C LYS A 303 6.78 -14.46 -31.58
N LYS A 304 6.05 -13.48 -32.12
CA LYS A 304 5.60 -12.31 -31.36
C LYS A 304 4.53 -12.70 -30.35
N ASN A 305 4.60 -12.14 -29.17
CA ASN A 305 3.53 -12.17 -28.18
C ASN A 305 2.41 -11.17 -28.53
N PRO A 306 1.19 -11.36 -27.99
CA PRO A 306 0.13 -10.37 -28.11
C PRO A 306 0.51 -9.08 -27.36
N ASP A 307 0.16 -7.94 -27.97
CA ASP A 307 0.38 -6.62 -27.38
C ASP A 307 -0.79 -6.25 -26.46
N ILE A 308 -0.62 -6.48 -25.14
CA ILE A 308 -1.66 -6.26 -24.13
C ILE A 308 -2.12 -4.81 -24.14
N ALA A 309 -1.19 -3.85 -24.18
CA ALA A 309 -1.52 -2.43 -24.11
C ALA A 309 -2.31 -1.96 -25.35
N LYS A 310 -1.98 -2.49 -26.53
CA LYS A 310 -2.73 -2.24 -27.75
C LYS A 310 -4.14 -2.81 -27.66
N ALA A 311 -4.26 -4.07 -27.25
CA ALA A 311 -5.56 -4.75 -27.12
C ALA A 311 -6.48 -4.04 -26.12
N ILE A 312 -5.95 -3.61 -24.95
CA ILE A 312 -6.68 -2.83 -23.94
C ILE A 312 -7.12 -1.48 -24.52
N GLY A 313 -6.24 -0.76 -25.24
CA GLY A 313 -6.58 0.52 -25.85
C GLY A 313 -7.64 0.44 -26.95
N GLU A 314 -7.66 -0.68 -27.71
CA GLU A 314 -8.67 -0.93 -28.74
C GLU A 314 -10.06 -1.26 -28.16
N MET A 315 -10.11 -1.90 -26.99
CA MET A 315 -11.38 -2.25 -26.33
C MET A 315 -11.88 -1.22 -25.32
N LYS A 316 -11.10 -0.13 -25.08
CA LYS A 316 -11.43 0.92 -24.13
C LYS A 316 -12.78 1.56 -24.42
N LYS A 317 -13.64 1.64 -23.41
CA LYS A 317 -14.97 2.28 -23.49
C LYS A 317 -14.91 3.72 -22.94
N PRO A 318 -15.84 4.60 -23.33
CA PRO A 318 -15.96 5.91 -22.70
C PRO A 318 -16.07 5.82 -21.17
N GLY A 319 -15.26 6.61 -20.47
CA GLY A 319 -15.20 6.62 -18.99
C GLY A 319 -14.18 5.64 -18.39
N GLN A 320 -13.58 4.75 -19.18
CA GLN A 320 -12.45 3.94 -18.74
C GLN A 320 -11.13 4.68 -18.97
N VAL A 321 -10.18 4.51 -18.05
CA VAL A 321 -8.85 5.13 -18.09
C VAL A 321 -7.76 4.08 -18.25
N THR A 322 -6.78 4.35 -19.10
CA THR A 322 -5.67 3.44 -19.39
C THR A 322 -4.32 4.12 -19.19
N VAL A 323 -3.49 3.52 -18.37
CA VAL A 323 -2.14 3.99 -18.03
C VAL A 323 -1.10 2.99 -18.51
N GLY A 324 -0.15 3.45 -19.30
CA GLY A 324 0.95 2.61 -19.77
C GLY A 324 2.26 2.90 -19.05
N PHE A 325 3.22 1.99 -19.21
CA PHE A 325 4.60 2.17 -18.81
C PHE A 325 5.53 2.03 -20.01
N ALA A 326 6.57 2.86 -20.04
CA ALA A 326 7.65 2.79 -20.99
C ALA A 326 9.00 2.75 -20.26
N LEU A 327 9.90 1.94 -20.77
CA LEU A 327 11.30 1.92 -20.37
C LEU A 327 12.10 2.07 -21.67
N GLU A 328 12.72 3.22 -21.85
CA GLU A 328 13.40 3.58 -23.08
C GLU A 328 14.87 3.92 -22.78
N THR A 329 15.73 3.82 -23.79
CA THR A 329 17.15 4.13 -23.69
C THR A 329 17.56 5.33 -24.54
N ASP A 330 16.79 5.59 -25.62
CA ASP A 330 17.07 6.65 -26.61
C ASP A 330 15.75 7.35 -26.99
N ASN A 331 15.82 8.67 -27.26
CA ASN A 331 14.67 9.49 -27.63
C ASN A 331 13.44 9.22 -26.74
N GLU A 332 13.69 9.08 -25.43
CA GLU A 332 12.78 8.51 -24.44
C GLU A 332 11.38 9.17 -24.48
N VAL A 333 11.31 10.50 -24.48
CA VAL A 333 10.04 11.25 -24.43
C VAL A 333 9.24 11.05 -25.73
N GLU A 334 9.90 11.14 -26.89
CA GLU A 334 9.23 11.01 -28.19
C GLU A 334 8.71 9.57 -28.41
N ASN A 335 9.51 8.57 -28.04
CA ASN A 335 9.12 7.17 -28.11
C ASN A 335 7.93 6.88 -27.18
N ALA A 336 7.95 7.41 -25.96
CA ALA A 336 6.86 7.24 -25.02
C ALA A 336 5.57 7.94 -25.50
N ARG A 337 5.67 9.15 -26.07
CA ARG A 337 4.54 9.87 -26.66
C ARG A 337 3.92 9.08 -27.81
N SER A 338 4.72 8.66 -28.78
CA SER A 338 4.27 7.83 -29.89
C SER A 338 3.60 6.53 -29.42
N LYS A 339 4.12 5.91 -28.36
CA LYS A 339 3.54 4.70 -27.75
C LYS A 339 2.19 5.02 -27.10
N CYS A 340 2.06 6.15 -26.40
CA CYS A 340 0.82 6.58 -25.78
C CYS A 340 -0.29 6.75 -26.82
N GLU A 341 -0.01 7.45 -27.91
CA GLU A 341 -0.96 7.67 -29.02
C GLU A 341 -1.35 6.39 -29.75
N ARG A 342 -0.35 5.61 -30.18
CA ARG A 342 -0.60 4.37 -30.94
C ARG A 342 -1.40 3.31 -30.17
N LYS A 343 -1.31 3.31 -28.84
CA LYS A 343 -1.99 2.34 -27.98
C LYS A 343 -3.22 2.92 -27.28
N ASN A 344 -3.66 4.12 -27.69
CA ASN A 344 -4.83 4.80 -27.14
C ASN A 344 -4.83 4.88 -25.59
N LEU A 345 -3.67 5.21 -25.01
CA LEU A 345 -3.51 5.38 -23.58
C LEU A 345 -3.85 6.83 -23.19
N ASP A 346 -4.36 7.05 -21.97
CA ASP A 346 -4.65 8.38 -21.44
C ASP A 346 -3.37 9.09 -20.97
N PHE A 347 -2.46 8.34 -20.38
CA PHE A 347 -1.09 8.80 -20.12
C PHE A 347 -0.12 7.61 -20.03
N ILE A 348 1.17 7.91 -20.11
CA ILE A 348 2.24 6.94 -20.01
C ILE A 348 3.29 7.39 -19.00
N VAL A 349 3.74 6.46 -18.19
CA VAL A 349 4.81 6.66 -17.22
C VAL A 349 6.11 6.17 -17.84
N LEU A 350 7.01 7.11 -18.10
CA LEU A 350 8.33 6.85 -18.65
C LEU A 350 9.33 6.65 -17.51
N ASN A 351 10.02 5.52 -17.51
CA ASN A 351 11.19 5.25 -16.69
C ASN A 351 12.45 5.45 -17.54
N SER A 352 13.43 6.19 -17.04
CA SER A 352 14.73 6.33 -17.67
C SER A 352 15.75 5.34 -17.10
N LEU A 353 16.44 4.61 -17.97
CA LEU A 353 17.59 3.78 -17.59
C LEU A 353 18.91 4.57 -17.47
N GLN A 354 18.92 5.84 -17.84
CA GLN A 354 20.11 6.69 -17.73
C GLN A 354 20.48 7.00 -16.26
N ASN A 355 19.53 6.84 -15.34
CA ASN A 355 19.77 7.05 -13.91
C ASN A 355 20.06 5.72 -13.23
N LYS A 356 21.27 5.57 -12.64
CA LYS A 356 21.73 4.35 -11.95
C LYS A 356 20.89 3.97 -10.73
N ASP A 357 20.18 4.93 -10.15
CA ASP A 357 19.31 4.77 -8.98
C ASP A 357 17.85 4.48 -9.36
N ALA A 358 17.55 4.32 -10.65
CA ALA A 358 16.21 4.02 -11.18
C ALA A 358 16.24 2.76 -12.05
N GLY A 359 15.14 2.01 -12.08
CA GLY A 359 14.98 0.85 -12.95
C GLY A 359 14.50 -0.42 -12.25
N PHE A 360 14.83 -1.57 -12.84
CA PHE A 360 14.46 -2.89 -12.30
C PHE A 360 15.25 -3.21 -11.02
N GLN A 361 14.65 -3.94 -10.09
CA GLN A 361 15.24 -4.48 -8.85
C GLN A 361 15.60 -3.47 -7.74
N VAL A 362 15.76 -2.17 -8.02
CA VAL A 362 15.95 -1.13 -6.99
C VAL A 362 14.63 -0.69 -6.35
N ASP A 363 14.71 -0.06 -5.17
CA ASP A 363 13.53 0.39 -4.42
C ASP A 363 13.07 1.80 -4.78
N THR A 364 13.87 2.51 -5.55
CA THR A 364 13.63 3.88 -6.02
C THR A 364 13.28 3.92 -7.50
N ASN A 365 12.71 5.05 -7.94
CA ASN A 365 12.47 5.32 -9.35
C ASN A 365 12.54 6.81 -9.66
N VAL A 366 12.86 7.14 -10.93
CA VAL A 366 12.75 8.47 -11.53
C VAL A 366 11.80 8.34 -12.68
N ILE A 367 10.74 9.14 -12.71
CA ILE A 367 9.72 9.03 -13.75
C ILE A 367 9.42 10.38 -14.40
N THR A 368 8.99 10.33 -15.65
CA THR A 368 8.29 11.42 -16.35
C THR A 368 6.91 10.91 -16.76
N ILE A 369 5.85 11.61 -16.37
CA ILE A 369 4.48 11.29 -16.81
C ILE A 369 4.20 12.11 -18.07
N ILE A 370 3.83 11.43 -19.14
CA ILE A 370 3.47 12.07 -20.43
C ILE A 370 1.98 11.80 -20.66
N THR A 371 1.22 12.88 -20.69
CA THR A 371 -0.22 12.86 -20.90
C THR A 371 -0.58 12.82 -22.39
N SER A 372 -1.79 12.40 -22.74
CA SER A 372 -2.27 12.33 -24.13
C SER A 372 -2.35 13.70 -24.80
N ASP A 373 -2.45 14.81 -24.05
CA ASP A 373 -2.36 16.20 -24.56
C ASP A 373 -0.90 16.68 -24.74
N GLY A 374 0.08 15.81 -24.51
CA GLY A 374 1.50 16.04 -24.76
C GLY A 374 2.27 16.75 -23.65
N LYS A 375 1.67 16.99 -22.48
CA LYS A 375 2.40 17.52 -21.31
C LYS A 375 3.34 16.48 -20.76
N ALA A 376 4.53 16.92 -20.31
CA ALA A 376 5.49 16.10 -19.59
C ALA A 376 5.66 16.63 -18.17
N LEU A 377 5.50 15.77 -17.19
CA LEU A 377 5.64 16.06 -15.75
C LEU A 377 6.79 15.23 -15.20
N ASP A 378 7.88 15.90 -14.82
CA ASP A 378 9.08 15.24 -14.28
C ASP A 378 8.99 15.10 -12.76
N TYR A 379 9.36 13.94 -12.27
CA TYR A 379 9.42 13.64 -10.83
C TYR A 379 10.84 13.21 -10.43
N PRO A 380 11.36 13.73 -9.31
CA PRO A 380 12.70 13.37 -8.84
C PRO A 380 12.78 11.91 -8.39
N CYS A 381 14.00 11.45 -8.11
CA CYS A 381 14.23 10.12 -7.54
C CYS A 381 13.52 9.98 -6.19
N LYS A 382 12.61 9.03 -6.09
CA LYS A 382 11.81 8.73 -4.90
C LYS A 382 11.68 7.21 -4.69
N PRO A 383 11.35 6.76 -3.47
CA PRO A 383 10.89 5.39 -3.24
C PRO A 383 9.68 5.05 -4.14
N LYS A 384 9.60 3.82 -4.62
CA LYS A 384 8.50 3.37 -5.50
C LYS A 384 7.10 3.56 -4.90
N SER A 385 6.97 3.52 -3.58
CA SER A 385 5.72 3.85 -2.89
C SER A 385 5.32 5.31 -3.06
N GLU A 386 6.27 6.25 -3.01
CA GLU A 386 6.00 7.67 -3.24
C GLU A 386 5.74 7.97 -4.73
N VAL A 387 6.46 7.28 -5.63
CA VAL A 387 6.20 7.34 -7.08
C VAL A 387 4.79 6.83 -7.41
N ALA A 388 4.33 5.77 -6.72
CA ALA A 388 2.97 5.27 -6.88
C ALA A 388 1.93 6.32 -6.50
N LYS A 389 2.15 7.08 -5.42
CA LYS A 389 1.28 8.21 -5.04
C LYS A 389 1.23 9.28 -6.13
N ASP A 390 2.40 9.71 -6.62
CA ASP A 390 2.47 10.72 -7.69
C ASP A 390 1.67 10.29 -8.94
N ILE A 391 1.76 9.01 -9.35
CA ILE A 391 1.04 8.47 -10.50
C ILE A 391 -0.47 8.42 -10.24
N VAL A 392 -0.88 7.95 -9.06
CA VAL A 392 -2.31 7.87 -8.70
C VAL A 392 -2.90 9.27 -8.47
N ASP A 393 -2.12 10.24 -8.00
CA ASP A 393 -2.55 11.65 -7.90
C ASP A 393 -2.89 12.24 -9.28
N VAL A 394 -2.05 12.01 -10.30
CA VAL A 394 -2.36 12.41 -11.68
C VAL A 394 -3.60 11.69 -12.21
N LEU A 395 -3.69 10.38 -11.97
CA LEU A 395 -4.84 9.58 -12.37
C LEU A 395 -6.14 10.15 -11.79
N VAL A 396 -6.18 10.41 -10.49
CA VAL A 396 -7.39 10.89 -9.80
C VAL A 396 -7.72 12.32 -10.22
N LYS A 397 -6.73 13.21 -10.21
CA LYS A 397 -6.94 14.63 -10.46
C LYS A 397 -7.42 14.91 -11.88
N ASP A 398 -6.82 14.25 -12.88
CA ASP A 398 -6.98 14.64 -14.27
C ASP A 398 -7.93 13.69 -15.05
N TYR A 399 -8.17 12.46 -14.57
CA TYR A 399 -8.90 11.44 -15.31
C TYR A 399 -10.08 10.80 -14.57
N ILE A 400 -10.10 10.79 -13.22
CA ILE A 400 -11.23 10.24 -12.45
C ILE A 400 -12.19 11.38 -12.08
N LYS A 401 -13.44 11.24 -12.51
CA LYS A 401 -14.53 12.18 -12.19
C LYS A 401 -15.47 11.59 -11.14
#